data_30cd75bb130e24824df44fea3cfbec11
#
_entry.id   30cd75bb130e24824df44fea3cfbec11
#
_cell.length_a   1.000
_cell.length_b   1.000
_cell.length_c   1.000
_cell.angle_alpha   90.00
_cell.angle_beta   90.00
_cell.angle_gamma   90.00
#
_symmetry.space_group_name_H-M   'P 1'
#
loop_
_entity.id
_entity.type
_entity.pdbx_description
1 polymer ?
#
loop_
_entity_poly.entity_id
_entity_poly.type
_entity_poly.pdbx_seq_one_letter_code
_entity_poly.pdbx_strand_id
1 'polypeptide(L)'
;MVKYIYEHNNWPDFTWNDKDINAVFGEVRLIQGKIIGQMNALGFSAKAEATLSALTSDVVKSSEIEGELLNYDQVRSSIARRLGINTAGLVASSRHIEGIVEMMLDATQRYTLPLTEKRLFGWHAALFPTGYSGPYAIETGRYRTGEMQVVSGAIGKEKVHYEAVKSELVKQEMDKFLDWFNNENRLDPVLKSAIAHFWFIIIHPFDDGTGRIARAITDMLRACAEGSGE
;
A
#
# COMPACT_ATOMS: atom_id res chain seq x y z
N MET A 1 -6.70 11.84 29.62
CA MET A 1 -7.36 12.47 28.44
C MET A 1 -6.89 11.69 27.23
N VAL A 2 -7.80 11.10 26.47
CA VAL A 2 -7.48 10.37 25.24
C VAL A 2 -6.89 11.38 24.25
N LYS A 3 -5.68 11.11 23.72
CA LYS A 3 -4.98 12.01 22.81
C LYS A 3 -5.02 11.50 21.38
N TYR A 4 -4.93 10.18 21.20
CA TYR A 4 -4.88 9.53 19.90
C TYR A 4 -6.00 8.53 19.72
N ILE A 5 -6.36 8.23 18.47
CA ILE A 5 -7.47 7.36 18.12
C ILE A 5 -7.34 5.95 18.71
N TYR A 6 -6.13 5.40 18.74
CA TYR A 6 -5.85 4.06 19.28
C TYR A 6 -5.92 3.99 20.82
N GLU A 7 -6.06 5.14 21.53
CA GLU A 7 -6.26 5.20 22.99
C GLU A 7 -7.75 5.14 23.38
N HIS A 8 -8.67 5.19 22.41
CA HIS A 8 -10.09 5.06 22.69
C HIS A 8 -10.46 3.63 23.10
N ASN A 9 -11.42 3.51 24.04
CA ASN A 9 -11.86 2.20 24.54
C ASN A 9 -12.50 1.31 23.46
N ASN A 10 -13.04 1.92 22.40
CA ASN A 10 -13.64 1.21 21.27
C ASN A 10 -12.67 0.98 20.09
N TRP A 11 -11.38 1.28 20.27
CA TRP A 11 -10.39 0.95 19.26
C TRP A 11 -10.28 -0.59 19.08
N PRO A 12 -10.30 -1.12 17.86
CA PRO A 12 -10.33 -0.46 16.55
C PRO A 12 -11.72 -0.41 15.88
N ASP A 13 -12.79 -0.27 16.63
CA ASP A 13 -14.16 -0.21 16.09
C ASP A 13 -14.39 1.13 15.36
N PHE A 14 -14.17 1.14 14.07
CA PHE A 14 -14.39 2.32 13.24
C PHE A 14 -15.88 2.56 13.00
N THR A 15 -16.28 3.82 13.08
CA THR A 15 -17.65 4.26 12.82
C THR A 15 -17.66 5.32 11.72
N TRP A 16 -18.71 5.33 10.92
CA TRP A 16 -18.91 6.28 9.81
C TRP A 16 -20.37 6.65 9.66
N ASN A 17 -20.65 7.71 8.90
CA ASN A 17 -21.99 8.12 8.54
C ASN A 17 -22.37 7.54 7.17
N ASP A 18 -23.24 6.56 7.13
CA ASP A 18 -23.68 5.90 5.90
C ASP A 18 -24.28 6.87 4.87
N LYS A 19 -24.97 7.94 5.33
CA LYS A 19 -25.58 8.91 4.42
C LYS A 19 -24.53 9.70 3.64
N ASP A 20 -23.43 10.07 4.28
CA ASP A 20 -22.37 10.84 3.66
C ASP A 20 -21.55 9.96 2.70
N ILE A 21 -21.38 8.69 3.05
CA ILE A 21 -20.56 7.74 2.27
C ILE A 21 -21.32 7.21 1.06
N ASN A 22 -22.62 6.90 1.18
CA ASN A 22 -23.39 6.25 0.11
C ASN A 22 -23.44 7.07 -1.17
N ALA A 23 -23.51 8.40 -1.09
CA ALA A 23 -23.50 9.27 -2.26
C ALA A 23 -22.16 9.14 -3.02
N VAL A 24 -21.04 9.19 -2.29
CA VAL A 24 -19.68 9.05 -2.86
C VAL A 24 -19.48 7.64 -3.42
N PHE A 25 -19.98 6.60 -2.76
CA PHE A 25 -19.89 5.22 -3.26
C PHE A 25 -20.62 5.06 -4.60
N GLY A 26 -21.78 5.68 -4.78
CA GLY A 26 -22.49 5.65 -6.04
C GLY A 26 -21.65 6.19 -7.20
N GLU A 27 -20.99 7.32 -7.00
CA GLU A 27 -20.10 7.92 -7.98
C GLU A 27 -18.86 7.05 -8.25
N VAL A 28 -18.21 6.56 -7.21
CA VAL A 28 -17.02 5.67 -7.32
C VAL A 28 -17.38 4.42 -8.11
N ARG A 29 -18.50 3.75 -7.80
CA ARG A 29 -18.94 2.54 -8.50
C ARG A 29 -19.30 2.79 -9.97
N LEU A 30 -19.90 3.94 -10.27
CA LEU A 30 -20.19 4.34 -11.65
C LEU A 30 -18.89 4.51 -12.46
N ILE A 31 -17.90 5.23 -11.90
CA ILE A 31 -16.60 5.45 -12.56
C ILE A 31 -15.85 4.13 -12.72
N GLN A 32 -15.81 3.30 -11.69
CA GLN A 32 -15.16 1.97 -11.70
C GLN A 32 -15.78 1.09 -12.78
N GLY A 33 -17.11 0.96 -12.82
CA GLY A 33 -17.81 0.17 -13.84
C GLY A 33 -17.54 0.68 -15.27
N LYS A 34 -17.44 2.00 -15.45
CA LYS A 34 -17.11 2.60 -16.73
C LYS A 34 -15.69 2.26 -17.19
N ILE A 35 -14.70 2.35 -16.28
CA ILE A 35 -13.30 2.01 -16.57
C ILE A 35 -13.17 0.51 -16.90
N ILE A 36 -13.76 -0.37 -16.08
CA ILE A 36 -13.75 -1.82 -16.32
C ILE A 36 -14.39 -2.15 -17.67
N GLY A 37 -15.53 -1.51 -17.98
CA GLY A 37 -16.20 -1.69 -19.29
C GLY A 37 -15.33 -1.27 -20.46
N GLN A 38 -14.61 -0.15 -20.35
CA GLN A 38 -13.65 0.32 -21.36
C GLN A 38 -12.47 -0.65 -21.52
N MET A 39 -11.89 -1.12 -20.40
CA MET A 39 -10.80 -2.09 -20.44
C MET A 39 -11.20 -3.41 -21.09
N ASN A 40 -12.40 -3.90 -20.78
CA ASN A 40 -12.92 -5.15 -21.39
C ASN A 40 -13.21 -5.04 -22.88
N ALA A 41 -13.45 -3.82 -23.38
CA ALA A 41 -13.63 -3.57 -24.80
C ALA A 41 -12.31 -3.48 -25.59
N LEU A 42 -11.16 -3.42 -24.91
CA LEU A 42 -9.84 -3.39 -25.56
C LEU A 42 -9.46 -4.78 -26.08
N GLY A 43 -8.77 -4.80 -27.22
CA GLY A 43 -8.07 -6.00 -27.70
C GLY A 43 -6.89 -6.35 -26.77
N PHE A 44 -6.45 -7.60 -26.83
CA PHE A 44 -5.42 -8.15 -25.93
C PHE A 44 -4.16 -7.27 -25.80
N SER A 45 -3.59 -6.83 -26.93
CA SER A 45 -2.38 -6.00 -26.93
C SER A 45 -2.62 -4.62 -26.28
N ALA A 46 -3.76 -3.99 -26.56
CA ALA A 46 -4.11 -2.69 -25.97
C ALA A 46 -4.40 -2.81 -24.47
N LYS A 47 -5.02 -3.90 -24.04
CA LYS A 47 -5.25 -4.20 -22.61
C LYS A 47 -3.92 -4.38 -21.87
N ALA A 48 -2.98 -5.18 -22.42
CA ALA A 48 -1.67 -5.38 -21.84
C ALA A 48 -0.88 -4.07 -21.70
N GLU A 49 -0.92 -3.21 -22.73
CA GLU A 49 -0.25 -1.91 -22.70
C GLU A 49 -0.89 -0.96 -21.68
N ALA A 50 -2.23 -0.91 -21.59
CA ALA A 50 -2.93 -0.11 -20.61
C ALA A 50 -2.62 -0.56 -19.18
N THR A 51 -2.61 -1.87 -18.92
CA THR A 51 -2.24 -2.46 -17.63
C THR A 51 -0.79 -2.10 -17.26
N LEU A 52 0.15 -2.26 -18.20
CA LEU A 52 1.54 -1.91 -17.99
C LEU A 52 1.73 -0.42 -17.67
N SER A 53 1.02 0.46 -18.38
CA SER A 53 1.06 1.91 -18.16
C SER A 53 0.46 2.28 -16.79
N ALA A 54 -0.68 1.70 -16.40
CA ALA A 54 -1.32 1.94 -15.12
C ALA A 54 -0.41 1.52 -13.95
N LEU A 55 0.07 0.28 -13.95
CA LEU A 55 0.96 -0.23 -12.90
C LEU A 55 2.27 0.57 -12.81
N THR A 56 2.82 1.00 -13.96
CA THR A 56 4.02 1.85 -13.97
C THR A 56 3.76 3.19 -13.29
N SER A 57 2.63 3.83 -13.63
CA SER A 57 2.23 5.09 -13.01
C SER A 57 1.99 4.96 -11.50
N ASP A 58 1.34 3.89 -11.07
CA ASP A 58 1.05 3.64 -9.65
C ASP A 58 2.35 3.48 -8.85
N VAL A 59 3.31 2.70 -9.33
CA VAL A 59 4.61 2.54 -8.68
C VAL A 59 5.36 3.86 -8.60
N VAL A 60 5.45 4.60 -9.71
CA VAL A 60 6.17 5.89 -9.76
C VAL A 60 5.52 6.91 -8.83
N LYS A 61 4.19 7.06 -8.90
CA LYS A 61 3.46 8.03 -8.07
C LYS A 61 3.47 7.67 -6.59
N SER A 62 3.37 6.39 -6.26
CA SER A 62 3.50 5.94 -4.87
C SER A 62 4.85 6.28 -4.25
N SER A 63 5.93 6.17 -5.02
CA SER A 63 7.28 6.55 -4.56
C SER A 63 7.47 8.07 -4.53
N GLU A 64 6.91 8.79 -5.50
CA GLU A 64 6.96 10.26 -5.55
C GLU A 64 6.31 10.92 -4.33
N ILE A 65 5.21 10.34 -3.79
CA ILE A 65 4.56 10.79 -2.56
C ILE A 65 5.53 10.76 -1.37
N GLU A 66 6.44 9.79 -1.34
CA GLU A 66 7.48 9.68 -0.30
C GLU A 66 8.75 10.49 -0.64
N GLY A 67 8.71 11.32 -1.68
CA GLY A 67 9.84 12.14 -2.11
C GLY A 67 10.90 11.39 -2.94
N GLU A 68 10.60 10.17 -3.37
CA GLU A 68 11.50 9.33 -4.15
C GLU A 68 11.14 9.35 -5.64
N LEU A 69 12.06 9.87 -6.46
CA LEU A 69 11.89 9.96 -7.91
C LEU A 69 12.45 8.71 -8.60
N LEU A 70 11.56 7.82 -9.05
CA LEU A 70 11.94 6.63 -9.80
C LEU A 70 12.04 6.92 -11.31
N ASN A 71 12.98 6.24 -11.98
CA ASN A 71 13.06 6.30 -13.44
C ASN A 71 11.91 5.48 -14.05
N TYR A 72 11.03 6.17 -14.80
CA TYR A 72 9.83 5.58 -15.41
C TYR A 72 10.13 4.38 -16.30
N ASP A 73 11.16 4.47 -17.18
CA ASP A 73 11.51 3.42 -18.13
C ASP A 73 12.05 2.16 -17.42
N GLN A 74 12.77 2.33 -16.32
CA GLN A 74 13.23 1.20 -15.51
C GLN A 74 12.08 0.50 -14.80
N VAL A 75 11.13 1.26 -14.21
CA VAL A 75 9.92 0.71 -13.59
C VAL A 75 9.09 -0.05 -14.62
N ARG A 76 8.79 0.58 -15.77
CA ARG A 76 8.05 -0.02 -16.87
C ARG A 76 8.72 -1.31 -17.36
N SER A 77 10.04 -1.30 -17.53
CA SER A 77 10.81 -2.46 -17.97
C SER A 77 10.78 -3.61 -16.99
N SER A 78 10.86 -3.30 -15.67
CA SER A 78 10.76 -4.31 -14.62
C SER A 78 9.38 -4.97 -14.61
N ILE A 79 8.29 -4.19 -14.68
CA ILE A 79 6.92 -4.70 -14.73
C ILE A 79 6.70 -5.54 -15.99
N ALA A 80 7.10 -5.04 -17.18
CA ALA A 80 6.92 -5.74 -18.44
C ALA A 80 7.58 -7.13 -18.44
N ARG A 81 8.82 -7.22 -17.93
CA ARG A 81 9.54 -8.51 -17.80
C ARG A 81 8.80 -9.48 -16.89
N ARG A 82 8.29 -9.02 -15.73
CA ARG A 82 7.61 -9.88 -14.75
C ARG A 82 6.23 -10.35 -15.22
N LEU A 83 5.54 -9.53 -16.02
CA LEU A 83 4.24 -9.88 -16.62
C LEU A 83 4.36 -10.61 -17.95
N GLY A 84 5.56 -10.79 -18.49
CA GLY A 84 5.77 -11.42 -19.81
C GLY A 84 5.24 -10.58 -20.96
N ILE A 85 5.11 -9.26 -20.78
CA ILE A 85 4.64 -8.35 -21.81
C ILE A 85 5.80 -8.02 -22.75
N ASN A 86 5.64 -8.40 -24.02
CA ASN A 86 6.63 -8.10 -25.04
C ASN A 86 6.51 -6.63 -25.50
N THR A 87 7.49 -5.82 -25.16
CA THR A 87 7.56 -4.41 -25.54
C THR A 87 9.00 -4.04 -25.93
N ALA A 88 9.14 -3.06 -26.82
CA ALA A 88 10.44 -2.54 -27.24
C ALA A 88 11.04 -1.60 -26.18
N GLY A 89 12.36 -1.39 -26.25
CA GLY A 89 13.02 -0.35 -25.43
C GLY A 89 13.21 -0.73 -23.96
N LEU A 90 13.21 -2.03 -23.61
CA LEU A 90 13.47 -2.47 -22.23
C LEU A 90 14.88 -2.09 -21.79
N VAL A 91 14.96 -1.43 -20.62
CA VAL A 91 16.22 -1.04 -19.97
C VAL A 91 16.46 -1.85 -18.69
N ALA A 92 17.70 -1.91 -18.23
CA ALA A 92 18.01 -2.53 -16.94
C ALA A 92 17.44 -1.69 -15.80
N SER A 93 16.91 -2.35 -14.79
CA SER A 93 16.39 -1.74 -13.57
C SER A 93 17.32 -1.96 -12.38
N SER A 94 17.36 -1.00 -11.47
CA SER A 94 18.10 -1.13 -10.21
C SER A 94 17.43 -2.15 -9.28
N ARG A 95 18.22 -2.72 -8.35
CA ARG A 95 17.69 -3.65 -7.33
C ARG A 95 16.58 -3.03 -6.50
N HIS A 96 16.68 -1.75 -6.22
CA HIS A 96 15.67 -1.01 -5.49
C HIS A 96 14.32 -0.95 -6.25
N ILE A 97 14.35 -0.58 -7.53
CA ILE A 97 13.16 -0.59 -8.39
C ILE A 97 12.56 -2.00 -8.50
N GLU A 98 13.42 -3.02 -8.66
CA GLU A 98 12.93 -4.41 -8.68
C GLU A 98 12.17 -4.79 -7.41
N GLY A 99 12.64 -4.34 -6.23
CA GLY A 99 11.95 -4.61 -4.95
C GLY A 99 10.60 -3.91 -4.83
N ILE A 100 10.50 -2.64 -5.25
CA ILE A 100 9.22 -1.89 -5.24
C ILE A 100 8.21 -2.55 -6.20
N VAL A 101 8.65 -2.91 -7.40
CA VAL A 101 7.81 -3.59 -8.40
C VAL A 101 7.37 -4.96 -7.89
N GLU A 102 8.25 -5.72 -7.24
CA GLU A 102 7.93 -7.01 -6.65
C GLU A 102 6.81 -6.91 -5.59
N MET A 103 6.91 -5.95 -4.69
CA MET A 103 5.86 -5.70 -3.70
C MET A 103 4.52 -5.38 -4.35
N MET A 104 4.50 -4.45 -5.33
CA MET A 104 3.28 -4.05 -6.02
C MET A 104 2.64 -5.23 -6.78
N LEU A 105 3.43 -6.00 -7.52
CA LEU A 105 2.92 -7.16 -8.26
C LEU A 105 2.50 -8.29 -7.33
N ASP A 106 3.18 -8.51 -6.21
CA ASP A 106 2.72 -9.48 -5.22
C ASP A 106 1.36 -9.06 -4.64
N ALA A 107 1.17 -7.78 -4.32
CA ALA A 107 -0.10 -7.27 -3.82
C ALA A 107 -1.24 -7.41 -4.84
N THR A 108 -1.00 -7.02 -6.10
CA THR A 108 -2.06 -6.94 -7.14
C THR A 108 -2.30 -8.24 -7.90
N GLN A 109 -1.28 -9.11 -8.05
CA GLN A 109 -1.42 -10.37 -8.78
C GLN A 109 -1.71 -11.57 -7.87
N ARG A 110 -1.29 -11.49 -6.59
CA ARG A 110 -1.51 -12.53 -5.58
C ARG A 110 -2.50 -12.08 -4.50
N TYR A 111 -3.47 -11.27 -4.89
CA TYR A 111 -4.46 -10.69 -3.98
C TYR A 111 -5.35 -11.74 -3.28
N THR A 112 -5.50 -12.95 -3.85
CA THR A 112 -6.25 -14.05 -3.25
C THR A 112 -5.53 -14.73 -2.09
N LEU A 113 -4.22 -14.52 -1.95
CA LEU A 113 -3.46 -15.07 -0.83
C LEU A 113 -3.64 -14.18 0.41
N PRO A 114 -3.69 -14.78 1.62
CA PRO A 114 -3.85 -14.01 2.84
C PRO A 114 -2.69 -13.03 3.04
N LEU A 115 -3.00 -11.87 3.62
CA LEU A 115 -2.01 -10.93 4.11
C LEU A 115 -1.46 -11.47 5.44
N THR A 116 -0.17 -11.76 5.48
CA THR A 116 0.50 -12.32 6.66
C THR A 116 1.66 -11.44 7.09
N GLU A 117 2.07 -11.56 8.36
CA GLU A 117 3.27 -10.90 8.87
C GLU A 117 4.49 -11.21 7.98
N LYS A 118 4.69 -12.48 7.62
CA LYS A 118 5.78 -12.90 6.74
C LYS A 118 5.74 -12.19 5.39
N ARG A 119 4.54 -11.99 4.83
CA ARG A 119 4.35 -11.31 3.54
C ARG A 119 4.71 -9.82 3.66
N LEU A 120 4.24 -9.15 4.72
CA LEU A 120 4.59 -7.77 5.02
C LEU A 120 6.10 -7.58 5.23
N PHE A 121 6.74 -8.49 5.94
CA PHE A 121 8.20 -8.47 6.14
C PHE A 121 8.96 -8.67 4.83
N GLY A 122 8.46 -9.53 3.94
CA GLY A 122 9.01 -9.68 2.59
C GLY A 122 8.91 -8.39 1.76
N TRP A 123 7.75 -7.73 1.79
CA TRP A 123 7.54 -6.45 1.12
C TRP A 123 8.48 -5.37 1.67
N HIS A 124 8.59 -5.28 3.00
CA HIS A 124 9.48 -4.31 3.64
C HIS A 124 10.95 -4.57 3.29
N ALA A 125 11.41 -5.81 3.31
CA ALA A 125 12.76 -6.17 2.91
C ALA A 125 13.04 -5.88 1.42
N ALA A 126 12.03 -6.05 0.55
CA ALA A 126 12.13 -5.72 -0.88
C ALA A 126 12.25 -4.21 -1.12
N LEU A 127 11.56 -3.38 -0.33
CA LEU A 127 11.66 -1.92 -0.40
C LEU A 127 13.06 -1.42 0.00
N PHE A 128 13.70 -2.08 0.96
CA PHE A 128 14.97 -1.65 1.54
C PHE A 128 16.04 -2.75 1.46
N PRO A 129 16.48 -3.12 0.24
CA PRO A 129 17.37 -4.26 0.03
C PRO A 129 18.78 -4.06 0.60
N THR A 130 19.13 -2.84 0.99
CA THR A 130 20.42 -2.49 1.61
C THR A 130 20.34 -2.36 3.12
N GLY A 131 19.13 -2.35 3.71
CA GLY A 131 18.91 -2.05 5.13
C GLY A 131 19.00 -0.56 5.46
N TYR A 132 18.88 0.31 4.44
CA TYR A 132 18.96 1.75 4.61
C TYR A 132 17.77 2.45 3.95
N SER A 133 17.31 3.53 4.61
CA SER A 133 16.44 4.54 4.05
C SER A 133 17.21 5.86 3.99
N GLY A 134 17.56 6.30 2.78
CA GLY A 134 18.50 7.41 2.64
C GLY A 134 19.81 7.15 3.40
N PRO A 135 20.25 8.06 4.30
CA PRO A 135 21.46 7.88 5.09
C PRO A 135 21.25 7.03 6.38
N TYR A 136 20.01 6.66 6.71
CA TYR A 136 19.66 6.04 7.99
C TYR A 136 19.57 4.52 7.85
N ALA A 137 20.23 3.78 8.73
CA ALA A 137 20.02 2.35 8.87
C ALA A 137 18.64 2.10 9.49
N ILE A 138 17.90 1.14 8.93
CA ILE A 138 16.57 0.75 9.41
C ILE A 138 16.50 -0.76 9.63
N GLU A 139 15.58 -1.18 10.49
CA GLU A 139 15.30 -2.60 10.73
C GLU A 139 14.43 -3.18 9.63
N THR A 140 15.02 -3.87 8.66
CA THR A 140 14.28 -4.45 7.52
C THR A 140 13.70 -5.82 7.83
N GLY A 141 12.49 -6.08 7.29
CA GLY A 141 11.86 -7.39 7.40
C GLY A 141 11.36 -7.74 8.79
N ARG A 142 11.11 -6.75 9.62
CA ARG A 142 10.50 -6.88 10.95
C ARG A 142 9.82 -5.57 11.38
N TYR A 143 8.99 -5.63 12.41
CA TYR A 143 8.41 -4.43 13.00
C TYR A 143 9.47 -3.59 13.70
N ARG A 144 9.26 -2.27 13.74
CA ARG A 144 10.11 -1.33 14.46
C ARG A 144 10.17 -1.65 15.96
N THR A 145 11.29 -1.35 16.55
CA THR A 145 11.52 -1.43 18.01
C THR A 145 11.60 -0.05 18.64
N GLY A 146 11.78 1.00 17.81
CA GLY A 146 11.80 2.40 18.23
C GLY A 146 10.41 3.03 18.28
N GLU A 147 10.28 4.12 19.04
CA GLU A 147 9.09 4.96 19.02
C GLU A 147 9.02 5.76 17.71
N MET A 148 7.79 6.03 17.25
CA MET A 148 7.56 6.73 16.00
C MET A 148 6.64 7.93 16.20
N GLN A 149 7.06 9.09 15.70
CA GLN A 149 6.33 10.34 15.76
C GLN A 149 6.25 11.01 14.39
N VAL A 150 5.10 11.58 14.07
CA VAL A 150 4.96 12.49 12.93
C VAL A 150 5.16 13.90 13.44
N VAL A 151 6.23 14.51 12.96
CA VAL A 151 6.65 15.85 13.41
C VAL A 151 6.75 16.83 12.24
N SER A 152 6.63 18.12 12.53
CA SER A 152 6.97 19.20 11.61
C SER A 152 7.77 20.28 12.32
N GLY A 153 8.53 21.07 11.56
CA GLY A 153 9.37 22.14 12.10
C GLY A 153 10.85 21.88 11.90
N ALA A 154 11.68 22.85 12.33
CA ALA A 154 13.13 22.72 12.29
C ALA A 154 13.64 21.80 13.42
N ILE A 155 14.78 21.17 13.20
CA ILE A 155 15.46 20.34 14.20
C ILE A 155 15.63 21.11 15.52
N GLY A 156 15.13 20.53 16.62
CA GLY A 156 15.13 21.14 17.96
C GLY A 156 13.95 22.08 18.25
N LYS A 157 13.02 22.24 17.29
CA LYS A 157 11.75 22.98 17.44
C LYS A 157 10.59 22.21 16.80
N GLU A 158 10.65 20.89 16.84
CA GLU A 158 9.66 20.03 16.24
C GLU A 158 8.33 20.13 16.98
N LYS A 159 7.25 20.22 16.20
CA LYS A 159 5.88 20.05 16.70
C LYS A 159 5.44 18.63 16.41
N VAL A 160 5.16 17.87 17.45
CA VAL A 160 4.59 16.53 17.33
C VAL A 160 3.11 16.64 16.96
N HIS A 161 2.73 16.07 15.82
CA HIS A 161 1.35 16.00 15.34
C HIS A 161 0.68 14.68 15.70
N TYR A 162 1.46 13.61 15.69
CA TYR A 162 0.99 12.27 15.97
C TYR A 162 2.11 11.43 16.58
N GLU A 163 1.77 10.60 17.55
CA GLU A 163 2.60 9.53 18.09
C GLU A 163 1.97 8.20 17.70
N ALA A 164 2.70 7.35 17.03
CA ALA A 164 2.22 6.02 16.67
C ALA A 164 2.07 5.13 17.90
N VAL A 165 1.40 4.00 17.72
CA VAL A 165 1.29 2.96 18.74
C VAL A 165 2.67 2.64 19.31
N LYS A 166 2.78 2.47 20.63
CA LYS A 166 4.05 2.13 21.29
C LYS A 166 4.68 0.88 20.67
N SER A 167 6.00 0.88 20.50
CA SER A 167 6.73 -0.18 19.80
C SER A 167 6.44 -1.57 20.39
N GLU A 168 6.32 -1.70 21.70
CA GLU A 168 5.98 -2.94 22.42
C GLU A 168 4.59 -3.50 22.10
N LEU A 169 3.66 -2.66 21.62
CA LEU A 169 2.28 -3.03 21.26
C LEU A 169 2.09 -3.27 19.76
N VAL A 170 3.06 -2.90 18.93
CA VAL A 170 2.95 -3.01 17.46
C VAL A 170 2.58 -4.42 17.03
N LYS A 171 3.25 -5.43 17.58
CA LYS A 171 2.94 -6.83 17.25
C LYS A 171 1.49 -7.20 17.54
N GLN A 172 0.99 -6.83 18.72
CA GLN A 172 -0.38 -7.11 19.13
C GLN A 172 -1.40 -6.39 18.23
N GLU A 173 -1.16 -5.14 17.91
CA GLU A 173 -2.05 -4.35 17.04
C GLU A 173 -2.02 -4.88 15.60
N MET A 174 -0.87 -5.31 15.11
CA MET A 174 -0.75 -5.95 13.80
C MET A 174 -1.45 -7.31 13.74
N ASP A 175 -1.44 -8.10 14.81
CA ASP A 175 -2.19 -9.36 14.87
C ASP A 175 -3.70 -9.11 14.74
N LYS A 176 -4.24 -8.10 15.44
CA LYS A 176 -5.65 -7.69 15.32
C LYS A 176 -5.96 -7.22 13.89
N PHE A 177 -5.08 -6.38 13.32
CA PHE A 177 -5.23 -5.88 11.97
C PHE A 177 -5.26 -7.00 10.93
N LEU A 178 -4.32 -7.94 11.00
CA LEU A 178 -4.20 -9.06 10.06
C LEU A 178 -5.39 -10.03 10.19
N ASP A 179 -5.86 -10.30 11.42
CA ASP A 179 -7.05 -11.10 11.63
C ASP A 179 -8.29 -10.45 10.99
N TRP A 180 -8.54 -9.17 11.28
CA TRP A 180 -9.61 -8.41 10.66
C TRP A 180 -9.48 -8.35 9.12
N PHE A 181 -8.30 -8.04 8.61
CA PHE A 181 -8.05 -7.91 7.17
C PHE A 181 -8.44 -9.18 6.39
N ASN A 182 -8.05 -10.33 6.93
CA ASN A 182 -8.29 -11.61 6.27
C ASN A 182 -9.71 -12.17 6.47
N ASN A 183 -10.40 -11.80 7.55
CA ASN A 183 -11.68 -12.39 7.94
C ASN A 183 -12.89 -11.46 7.75
N GLU A 184 -12.69 -10.13 7.65
CA GLU A 184 -13.79 -9.19 7.39
C GLU A 184 -14.24 -9.25 5.92
N ASN A 185 -15.46 -9.75 5.69
CA ASN A 185 -16.03 -9.95 4.34
C ASN A 185 -17.40 -9.28 4.16
N ARG A 186 -17.87 -8.49 5.14
CA ARG A 186 -19.20 -7.86 5.14
C ARG A 186 -19.14 -6.42 4.67
N LEU A 187 -18.01 -5.76 4.82
CA LEU A 187 -17.82 -4.37 4.44
C LEU A 187 -17.78 -4.23 2.91
N ASP A 188 -18.28 -3.10 2.42
CA ASP A 188 -18.01 -2.68 1.05
C ASP A 188 -16.49 -2.66 0.80
N PRO A 189 -15.98 -3.24 -0.30
CA PRO A 189 -14.54 -3.34 -0.55
C PRO A 189 -13.81 -1.99 -0.58
N VAL A 190 -14.46 -0.91 -1.06
CA VAL A 190 -13.87 0.43 -1.05
C VAL A 190 -13.72 0.93 0.39
N LEU A 191 -14.75 0.73 1.23
CA LEU A 191 -14.68 1.09 2.64
C LEU A 191 -13.65 0.25 3.37
N LYS A 192 -13.61 -1.06 3.14
CA LYS A 192 -12.59 -1.95 3.70
C LYS A 192 -11.19 -1.49 3.35
N SER A 193 -10.95 -1.10 2.08
CA SER A 193 -9.64 -0.62 1.65
C SER A 193 -9.23 0.69 2.35
N ALA A 194 -10.18 1.61 2.55
CA ALA A 194 -9.94 2.86 3.27
C ALA A 194 -9.61 2.62 4.76
N ILE A 195 -10.38 1.74 5.42
CA ILE A 195 -10.14 1.36 6.82
C ILE A 195 -8.79 0.65 6.95
N ALA A 196 -8.47 -0.29 6.06
CA ALA A 196 -7.20 -1.01 6.09
C ALA A 196 -6.01 -0.05 5.95
N HIS A 197 -6.09 0.87 4.99
CA HIS A 197 -5.07 1.91 4.81
C HIS A 197 -4.87 2.74 6.07
N PHE A 198 -5.97 3.29 6.58
CA PHE A 198 -5.97 4.18 7.74
C PHE A 198 -5.46 3.45 9.00
N TRP A 199 -5.95 2.23 9.27
CA TRP A 199 -5.54 1.45 10.42
C TRP A 199 -4.05 1.10 10.38
N PHE A 200 -3.55 0.68 9.22
CA PHE A 200 -2.12 0.37 9.04
C PHE A 200 -1.23 1.60 9.26
N ILE A 201 -1.65 2.77 8.76
CA ILE A 201 -0.95 4.05 9.01
C ILE A 201 -0.96 4.43 10.49
N ILE A 202 -2.07 4.19 11.20
CA ILE A 202 -2.18 4.46 12.64
C ILE A 202 -1.20 3.59 13.45
N ILE A 203 -1.11 2.30 13.16
CA ILE A 203 -0.15 1.40 13.82
C ILE A 203 1.30 1.83 13.51
N HIS A 204 1.55 2.23 12.28
CA HIS A 204 2.88 2.59 11.78
C HIS A 204 3.95 1.55 12.11
N PRO A 205 3.85 0.33 11.56
CA PRO A 205 4.58 -0.82 12.09
C PRO A 205 6.07 -0.86 11.73
N PHE A 206 6.55 -0.02 10.81
CA PHE A 206 7.91 -0.03 10.29
C PHE A 206 8.62 1.31 10.53
N ASP A 207 9.94 1.30 10.55
CA ASP A 207 10.76 2.52 10.68
C ASP A 207 10.60 3.44 9.46
N ASP A 208 10.39 2.86 8.26
CA ASP A 208 10.07 3.56 7.01
C ASP A 208 9.25 2.63 6.10
N GLY A 209 8.75 3.15 4.97
CA GLY A 209 7.99 2.37 3.98
C GLY A 209 6.54 2.08 4.36
N THR A 210 6.07 2.52 5.54
CA THR A 210 4.69 2.31 5.98
C THR A 210 3.68 2.85 4.96
N GLY A 211 3.90 4.04 4.40
CA GLY A 211 3.01 4.62 3.39
C GLY A 211 2.94 3.80 2.09
N ARG A 212 4.08 3.35 1.57
CA ARG A 212 4.14 2.51 0.36
C ARG A 212 3.45 1.17 0.57
N ILE A 213 3.67 0.53 1.71
CA ILE A 213 3.02 -0.74 2.06
C ILE A 213 1.51 -0.55 2.29
N ALA A 214 1.08 0.54 2.92
CA ALA A 214 -0.34 0.85 3.10
C ALA A 214 -1.06 1.00 1.75
N ARG A 215 -0.44 1.64 0.76
CA ARG A 215 -0.97 1.73 -0.61
C ARG A 215 -1.03 0.36 -1.29
N ALA A 216 0.02 -0.46 -1.17
CA ALA A 216 0.01 -1.82 -1.69
C ALA A 216 -1.11 -2.70 -1.06
N ILE A 217 -1.36 -2.55 0.25
CA ILE A 217 -2.50 -3.19 0.94
C ILE A 217 -3.84 -2.72 0.35
N THR A 218 -3.98 -1.42 0.06
CA THR A 218 -5.16 -0.84 -0.57
C THR A 218 -5.39 -1.42 -1.96
N ASP A 219 -4.33 -1.49 -2.78
CA ASP A 219 -4.38 -2.04 -4.13
C ASP A 219 -4.68 -3.54 -4.14
N MET A 220 -4.17 -4.29 -3.16
CA MET A 220 -4.52 -5.70 -2.95
C MET A 220 -6.03 -5.89 -2.73
N LEU A 221 -6.67 -5.06 -1.90
CA LEU A 221 -8.11 -5.14 -1.65
C LEU A 221 -8.93 -4.71 -2.86
N ARG A 222 -8.46 -3.71 -3.62
CA ARG A 222 -9.09 -3.29 -4.88
C ARG A 222 -9.04 -4.42 -5.92
N ALA A 223 -7.86 -5.02 -6.12
CA ALA A 223 -7.71 -6.17 -7.02
C ALA A 223 -8.63 -7.33 -6.63
N CYS A 224 -8.76 -7.61 -5.32
CA CYS A 224 -9.69 -8.62 -4.81
C CYS A 224 -11.16 -8.28 -5.15
N ALA A 225 -11.55 -7.02 -5.03
CA ALA A 225 -12.91 -6.55 -5.29
C ALA A 225 -13.29 -6.60 -6.77
N GLU A 226 -12.32 -6.36 -7.65
CA GLU A 226 -12.51 -6.33 -9.09
C GLU A 226 -12.42 -7.72 -9.73
N GLY A 227 -11.97 -8.73 -8.96
CA GLY A 227 -11.69 -10.08 -9.47
C GLY A 227 -10.62 -10.08 -10.55
N SER A 228 -9.87 -8.99 -10.63
CA SER A 228 -8.92 -8.71 -11.69
C SER A 228 -7.50 -8.90 -11.17
N GLY A 229 -7.02 -10.11 -11.27
CA GLY A 229 -5.59 -10.38 -11.40
C GLY A 229 -5.16 -10.31 -12.87
N GLU A 230 -6.05 -9.76 -13.71
CA GLU A 230 -5.84 -9.63 -15.17
C GLU A 230 -5.86 -8.16 -15.59
#